data_3d063142f71a60c3348f67e8fcc66f1f
#
_entry.id   3d063142f71a60c3348f67e8fcc66f1f
#
_cell.length_a   1.000
_cell.length_b   1.000
_cell.length_c   1.000
_cell.angle_alpha   90.00
_cell.angle_beta   90.00
_cell.angle_gamma   90.00
#
_symmetry.space_group_name_H-M   'P 1'
#
loop_
_entity.id
_entity.type
_entity.pdbx_description
1 polymer ?
#
loop_
_entity_poly.entity_id
_entity_poly.type
_entity_poly.pdbx_seq_one_letter_code
_entity_poly.pdbx_strand_id
1 'polypeptide(L)'
;RDDYCSTSKWRFRKIINMVFGNTHTSRYTMLALVGLAGVVYCAMHLMNGFLMKSIEISDHINFLYLPSFLRLVNVLVLGLVWGTLGTAFGGILLCFWTNDSFPMALWNIAASASSAALAILAMRILQQRTLSLTKLSDLLQLALLYALLNALLHHLLWATLDPSQLVSPNQVAYMVIGDLNGAILGALALRWVATHTRLVALIRQRARTTAD
;
A
#
# COMPACT_ATOMS: atom_id res chain seq x y z
N ARG A 1 -26.65 -14.50 -28.32
CA ARG A 1 -25.48 -13.63 -28.54
C ARG A 1 -25.49 -12.37 -27.66
N ASP A 2 -26.67 -11.98 -27.12
CA ASP A 2 -26.84 -10.71 -26.36
C ASP A 2 -26.43 -10.80 -24.90
N ASP A 3 -26.42 -12.00 -24.30
CA ASP A 3 -26.08 -12.19 -22.89
C ASP A 3 -24.57 -11.98 -22.56
N TYR A 4 -23.70 -12.23 -23.53
CA TYR A 4 -22.25 -12.04 -23.33
C TYR A 4 -21.85 -10.55 -23.27
N CYS A 5 -22.54 -9.69 -24.00
CA CYS A 5 -22.28 -8.25 -24.02
C CYS A 5 -22.77 -7.56 -22.73
N SER A 6 -23.85 -8.05 -22.12
CA SER A 6 -24.42 -7.55 -20.86
C SER A 6 -23.51 -7.84 -19.67
N THR A 7 -22.96 -9.05 -19.59
CA THR A 7 -22.07 -9.46 -18.47
C THR A 7 -20.72 -8.74 -18.48
N SER A 8 -20.18 -8.41 -19.66
CA SER A 8 -18.92 -7.68 -19.76
C SER A 8 -19.05 -6.21 -19.33
N LYS A 9 -20.11 -5.52 -19.73
CA LYS A 9 -20.43 -4.14 -19.32
C LYS A 9 -20.66 -4.05 -17.81
N TRP A 10 -21.34 -5.04 -17.21
CA TRP A 10 -21.62 -5.09 -15.78
C TRP A 10 -20.32 -5.31 -14.98
N ARG A 11 -19.44 -6.21 -15.44
CA ARG A 11 -18.11 -6.44 -14.84
C ARG A 11 -17.24 -5.19 -14.93
N PHE A 12 -17.21 -4.51 -16.07
CA PHE A 12 -16.44 -3.30 -16.28
C PHE A 12 -16.91 -2.14 -15.40
N ARG A 13 -18.24 -1.93 -15.29
CA ARG A 13 -18.84 -0.92 -14.40
C ARG A 13 -18.57 -1.21 -12.92
N LYS A 14 -18.58 -2.50 -12.53
CA LYS A 14 -18.23 -2.93 -11.17
C LYS A 14 -16.75 -2.66 -10.86
N ILE A 15 -15.85 -2.88 -11.83
CA ILE A 15 -14.44 -2.56 -11.71
C ILE A 15 -14.24 -1.04 -11.59
N ILE A 16 -14.89 -0.23 -12.42
CA ILE A 16 -14.81 1.24 -12.36
C ILE A 16 -15.29 1.75 -10.99
N ASN A 17 -16.45 1.32 -10.50
CA ASN A 17 -16.95 1.71 -9.19
C ASN A 17 -16.03 1.24 -8.05
N MET A 18 -15.34 0.11 -8.24
CA MET A 18 -14.40 -0.46 -7.29
C MET A 18 -13.06 0.32 -7.27
N VAL A 19 -12.64 0.86 -8.42
CA VAL A 19 -11.40 1.65 -8.58
C VAL A 19 -11.60 3.08 -8.07
N PHE A 20 -12.72 3.71 -8.42
CA PHE A 20 -12.96 5.13 -8.12
C PHE A 20 -13.77 5.37 -6.84
N GLY A 21 -14.33 4.33 -6.25
CA GLY A 21 -15.16 4.42 -5.04
C GLY A 21 -16.46 5.24 -5.27
N ASN A 22 -17.53 4.82 -4.63
CA ASN A 22 -18.80 5.57 -4.66
C ASN A 22 -18.81 6.56 -3.47
N THR A 23 -17.87 7.53 -3.45
CA THR A 23 -17.77 8.47 -2.34
C THR A 23 -18.35 9.81 -2.75
N HIS A 24 -19.44 10.21 -2.09
CA HIS A 24 -19.91 11.60 -2.05
C HIS A 24 -18.92 12.56 -1.33
N THR A 25 -17.70 12.09 -1.06
CA THR A 25 -16.66 12.88 -0.42
C THR A 25 -16.20 13.99 -1.35
N SER A 26 -16.21 15.22 -0.86
CA SER A 26 -15.72 16.37 -1.63
C SER A 26 -14.32 16.13 -2.17
N ARG A 27 -14.04 16.57 -3.39
CA ARG A 27 -12.70 16.46 -4.00
C ARG A 27 -11.61 17.10 -3.13
N TYR A 28 -11.93 18.20 -2.48
CA TYR A 28 -11.01 18.87 -1.54
C TYR A 28 -10.67 18.00 -0.33
N THR A 29 -11.67 17.31 0.23
CA THR A 29 -11.47 16.36 1.33
C THR A 29 -10.60 15.18 0.89
N MET A 30 -10.80 14.65 -0.31
CA MET A 30 -9.97 13.57 -0.83
C MET A 30 -8.53 14.02 -1.07
N LEU A 31 -8.32 15.20 -1.62
CA LEU A 31 -6.97 15.77 -1.79
C LEU A 31 -6.28 15.99 -0.43
N ALA A 32 -6.98 16.48 0.56
CA ALA A 32 -6.45 16.64 1.92
C ALA A 32 -6.06 15.28 2.54
N LEU A 33 -6.88 14.25 2.35
CA LEU A 33 -6.59 12.89 2.82
C LEU A 33 -5.38 12.27 2.10
N VAL A 34 -5.25 12.49 0.80
CA VAL A 34 -4.07 12.08 0.00
C VAL A 34 -2.82 12.77 0.52
N GLY A 35 -2.88 14.08 0.76
CA GLY A 35 -1.78 14.84 1.34
C GLY A 35 -1.37 14.31 2.71
N LEU A 36 -2.35 14.10 3.61
CA LEU A 36 -2.12 13.54 4.93
C LEU A 36 -1.50 12.14 4.87
N ALA A 37 -2.06 11.27 4.02
CA ALA A 37 -1.56 9.90 3.82
C ALA A 37 -0.09 9.90 3.35
N GLY A 38 0.27 10.80 2.43
CA GLY A 38 1.65 10.95 1.96
C GLY A 38 2.60 11.46 3.02
N VAL A 39 2.19 12.48 3.80
CA VAL A 39 3.00 13.00 4.91
C VAL A 39 3.24 11.92 5.98
N VAL A 40 2.20 11.18 6.36
CA VAL A 40 2.32 10.07 7.34
C VAL A 40 3.22 8.96 6.80
N TYR A 41 3.10 8.62 5.52
CA TYR A 41 3.98 7.64 4.88
C TYR A 41 5.44 8.10 4.87
N CYS A 42 5.71 9.34 4.47
CA CYS A 42 7.05 9.94 4.49
C CYS A 42 7.65 9.92 5.91
N ALA A 43 6.91 10.41 6.89
CA ALA A 43 7.34 10.43 8.29
C ALA A 43 7.66 9.03 8.82
N MET A 44 6.80 8.03 8.52
CA MET A 44 7.02 6.64 8.91
C MET A 44 8.27 6.05 8.25
N HIS A 45 8.52 6.39 6.97
CA HIS A 45 9.72 5.94 6.26
C HIS A 45 11.00 6.49 6.92
N LEU A 46 11.04 7.80 7.17
CA LEU A 46 12.18 8.45 7.83
C LEU A 46 12.40 7.88 9.24
N MET A 47 11.31 7.70 9.99
CA MET A 47 11.35 7.08 11.31
C MET A 47 11.88 5.64 11.25
N ASN A 48 11.42 4.85 10.29
CA ASN A 48 11.89 3.47 10.09
C ASN A 48 13.39 3.44 9.78
N GLY A 49 13.87 4.29 8.87
CA GLY A 49 15.29 4.42 8.56
C GLY A 49 16.12 4.80 9.80
N PHE A 50 15.65 5.73 10.61
CA PHE A 50 16.31 6.11 11.86
C PHE A 50 16.36 4.95 12.88
N LEU A 51 15.22 4.29 13.12
CA LEU A 51 15.11 3.20 14.10
C LEU A 51 15.86 1.93 13.69
N MET A 52 15.87 1.63 12.40
CA MET A 52 16.41 0.37 11.87
C MET A 52 17.85 0.50 11.36
N LYS A 53 18.46 1.69 11.42
CA LYS A 53 19.81 1.97 10.91
C LYS A 53 20.88 0.97 11.39
N SER A 54 20.77 0.50 12.64
CA SER A 54 21.75 -0.43 13.23
C SER A 54 21.58 -1.88 12.75
N ILE A 55 20.44 -2.22 12.13
CA ILE A 55 20.12 -3.58 11.65
C ILE A 55 19.80 -3.59 10.16
N GLU A 56 20.20 -2.53 9.45
CA GLU A 56 20.08 -2.45 7.99
C GLU A 56 21.00 -3.49 7.34
N ILE A 57 20.46 -4.25 6.37
CA ILE A 57 21.19 -5.33 5.68
C ILE A 57 21.91 -4.78 4.46
N SER A 58 21.27 -3.88 3.75
CA SER A 58 21.80 -3.11 2.62
C SER A 58 20.95 -1.86 2.44
N ASP A 59 21.43 -0.94 1.60
CA ASP A 59 20.69 0.30 1.30
C ASP A 59 19.23 0.00 0.97
N HIS A 60 18.33 0.59 1.76
CA HIS A 60 16.88 0.45 1.64
C HIS A 60 16.28 -0.93 2.00
N ILE A 61 17.05 -1.91 2.51
CA ILE A 61 16.57 -3.25 2.86
C ILE A 61 16.77 -3.53 4.35
N ASN A 62 15.66 -3.68 5.06
CA ASN A 62 15.59 -3.96 6.49
C ASN A 62 14.72 -5.19 6.77
N PHE A 63 15.01 -5.93 7.87
CA PHE A 63 14.16 -7.04 8.33
C PHE A 63 12.77 -6.60 8.80
N LEU A 64 12.58 -5.31 9.07
CA LEU A 64 11.32 -4.72 9.47
C LEU A 64 11.14 -3.39 8.74
N TYR A 65 10.14 -3.35 7.86
CA TYR A 65 9.82 -2.15 7.11
C TYR A 65 8.38 -1.70 7.39
N LEU A 66 8.23 -0.88 8.42
CA LEU A 66 6.92 -0.38 8.88
C LEU A 66 6.11 0.40 7.83
N PRO A 67 6.73 1.16 6.90
CA PRO A 67 5.98 1.86 5.86
C PRO A 67 5.17 0.94 4.93
N SER A 68 5.51 -0.36 4.84
CA SER A 68 4.77 -1.35 4.05
C SER A 68 3.31 -1.44 4.46
N PHE A 69 3.03 -1.36 5.76
CA PHE A 69 1.68 -1.34 6.29
C PHE A 69 0.88 -0.12 5.81
N LEU A 70 1.50 1.07 5.80
CA LEU A 70 0.83 2.29 5.36
C LEU A 70 0.48 2.26 3.88
N ARG A 71 1.30 1.64 3.03
CA ARG A 71 0.98 1.45 1.62
C ARG A 71 -0.32 0.67 1.44
N LEU A 72 -0.47 -0.43 2.19
CA LEU A 72 -1.71 -1.23 2.19
C LEU A 72 -2.89 -0.44 2.74
N VAL A 73 -2.73 0.22 3.89
CA VAL A 73 -3.79 1.03 4.52
C VAL A 73 -4.24 2.15 3.60
N ASN A 74 -3.33 2.87 2.98
CA ASN A 74 -3.68 3.94 2.04
C ASN A 74 -4.62 3.42 0.94
N VAL A 75 -4.28 2.29 0.31
CA VAL A 75 -5.10 1.73 -0.77
C VAL A 75 -6.40 1.11 -0.25
N LEU A 76 -6.40 0.49 0.92
CA LEU A 76 -7.60 -0.11 1.52
C LEU A 76 -8.61 0.94 2.00
N VAL A 77 -8.13 2.07 2.51
CA VAL A 77 -8.96 3.14 3.09
C VAL A 77 -9.39 4.16 2.03
N LEU A 78 -8.45 4.63 1.21
CA LEU A 78 -8.71 5.69 0.23
C LEU A 78 -9.13 5.13 -1.15
N GLY A 79 -9.03 3.82 -1.34
CA GLY A 79 -9.26 3.16 -2.63
C GLY A 79 -8.02 3.11 -3.51
N LEU A 80 -8.12 2.34 -4.62
CA LEU A 80 -6.95 2.01 -5.46
C LEU A 80 -6.24 3.27 -6.00
N VAL A 81 -6.98 4.25 -6.52
CA VAL A 81 -6.40 5.45 -7.12
C VAL A 81 -5.86 6.40 -6.06
N TRP A 82 -6.71 6.82 -5.14
CA TRP A 82 -6.35 7.84 -4.15
C TRP A 82 -5.31 7.34 -3.14
N GLY A 83 -5.37 6.06 -2.77
CA GLY A 83 -4.36 5.45 -1.89
C GLY A 83 -3.00 5.32 -2.56
N THR A 84 -2.97 4.97 -3.84
CA THR A 84 -1.74 4.95 -4.65
C THR A 84 -1.16 6.35 -4.78
N LEU A 85 -1.99 7.37 -5.06
CA LEU A 85 -1.56 8.78 -5.11
C LEU A 85 -1.04 9.26 -3.76
N GLY A 86 -1.64 8.86 -2.65
CA GLY A 86 -1.15 9.19 -1.31
C GLY A 86 0.25 8.63 -1.05
N THR A 87 0.47 7.37 -1.40
CA THR A 87 1.79 6.73 -1.29
C THR A 87 2.81 7.40 -2.23
N ALA A 88 2.42 7.66 -3.48
CA ALA A 88 3.28 8.35 -4.45
C ALA A 88 3.67 9.76 -3.98
N PHE A 89 2.73 10.51 -3.44
CA PHE A 89 3.00 11.83 -2.88
C PHE A 89 4.02 11.76 -1.73
N GLY A 90 3.89 10.79 -0.83
CA GLY A 90 4.87 10.56 0.23
C GLY A 90 6.25 10.16 -0.31
N GLY A 91 6.31 9.37 -1.38
CA GLY A 91 7.54 9.07 -2.10
C GLY A 91 8.20 10.31 -2.71
N ILE A 92 7.40 11.23 -3.29
CA ILE A 92 7.89 12.52 -3.79
C ILE A 92 8.50 13.35 -2.64
N LEU A 93 7.83 13.37 -1.49
CA LEU A 93 8.37 14.08 -0.32
C LEU A 93 9.71 13.48 0.11
N LEU A 94 9.89 12.15 0.06
CA LEU A 94 11.15 11.49 0.41
C LEU A 94 12.33 11.90 -0.49
N CYS A 95 12.10 12.30 -1.73
CA CYS A 95 13.18 12.76 -2.61
C CYS A 95 13.97 13.96 -2.04
N PHE A 96 13.41 14.69 -1.09
CA PHE A 96 14.14 15.78 -0.41
C PHE A 96 15.17 15.29 0.62
N TRP A 97 15.12 13.99 0.98
CA TRP A 97 16.02 13.38 1.99
C TRP A 97 16.83 12.20 1.44
N THR A 98 16.55 11.76 0.21
CA THR A 98 17.33 10.70 -0.47
C THR A 98 18.28 11.33 -1.48
N ASN A 99 19.41 10.67 -1.70
CA ASN A 99 20.40 11.05 -2.71
C ASN A 99 20.27 10.24 -4.00
N ASP A 100 19.11 9.64 -4.23
CA ASP A 100 18.83 8.86 -5.44
C ASP A 100 18.91 9.75 -6.69
N SER A 101 19.41 9.18 -7.79
CA SER A 101 19.26 9.84 -9.09
C SER A 101 17.78 9.99 -9.45
N PHE A 102 17.43 11.02 -10.21
CA PHE A 102 16.04 11.29 -10.57
C PHE A 102 15.32 10.08 -11.18
N PRO A 103 15.92 9.32 -12.14
CA PRO A 103 15.28 8.10 -12.65
C PRO A 103 15.05 7.05 -11.56
N MET A 104 16.02 6.83 -10.67
CA MET A 104 15.91 5.87 -9.57
C MET A 104 14.80 6.26 -8.59
N ALA A 105 14.76 7.54 -8.19
CA ALA A 105 13.72 8.07 -7.32
C ALA A 105 12.32 7.89 -7.93
N LEU A 106 12.15 8.20 -9.22
CA LEU A 106 10.87 8.03 -9.92
C LEU A 106 10.41 6.56 -9.93
N TRP A 107 11.32 5.64 -10.20
CA TRP A 107 11.02 4.21 -10.22
C TRP A 107 10.73 3.65 -8.83
N ASN A 108 11.47 4.08 -7.81
CA ASN A 108 11.19 3.72 -6.41
C ASN A 108 9.79 4.19 -5.98
N ILE A 109 9.39 5.40 -6.38
CA ILE A 109 8.03 5.91 -6.13
C ILE A 109 6.99 5.06 -6.86
N ALA A 110 7.20 4.77 -8.14
CA ALA A 110 6.27 4.00 -8.95
C ALA A 110 6.08 2.58 -8.41
N ALA A 111 7.17 1.87 -8.10
CA ALA A 111 7.14 0.53 -7.52
C ALA A 111 6.44 0.53 -6.16
N SER A 112 6.85 1.43 -5.27
CA SER A 112 6.28 1.55 -3.91
C SER A 112 4.79 1.88 -3.92
N ALA A 113 4.35 2.78 -4.79
CA ALA A 113 2.96 3.21 -4.84
C ALA A 113 2.04 2.17 -5.52
N SER A 114 2.54 1.46 -6.55
CA SER A 114 1.72 0.52 -7.32
C SER A 114 1.60 -0.87 -6.67
N SER A 115 2.60 -1.31 -5.91
CA SER A 115 2.67 -2.67 -5.36
C SER A 115 1.43 -3.06 -4.54
N ALA A 116 0.96 -2.18 -3.65
CA ALA A 116 -0.23 -2.43 -2.82
C ALA A 116 -1.51 -2.50 -3.65
N ALA A 117 -1.66 -1.61 -4.64
CA ALA A 117 -2.81 -1.62 -5.55
C ALA A 117 -2.83 -2.88 -6.40
N LEU A 118 -1.69 -3.29 -6.94
CA LEU A 118 -1.54 -4.52 -7.71
C LEU A 118 -1.82 -5.77 -6.87
N ALA A 119 -1.36 -5.82 -5.61
CA ALA A 119 -1.65 -6.91 -4.70
C ALA A 119 -3.16 -7.05 -4.44
N ILE A 120 -3.86 -5.94 -4.18
CA ILE A 120 -5.31 -5.95 -3.96
C ILE A 120 -6.06 -6.37 -5.24
N LEU A 121 -5.64 -5.89 -6.40
CA LEU A 121 -6.24 -6.29 -7.68
C LEU A 121 -6.02 -7.77 -7.97
N ALA A 122 -4.80 -8.27 -7.78
CA ALA A 122 -4.48 -9.67 -7.96
C ALA A 122 -5.29 -10.57 -7.01
N MET A 123 -5.38 -10.22 -5.72
CA MET A 123 -6.21 -10.95 -4.77
C MET A 123 -7.69 -10.99 -5.18
N ARG A 124 -8.24 -9.88 -5.66
CA ARG A 124 -9.64 -9.81 -6.13
C ARG A 124 -9.88 -10.70 -7.35
N ILE A 125 -8.90 -10.74 -8.28
CA ILE A 125 -8.98 -11.60 -9.47
C ILE A 125 -8.87 -13.07 -9.08
N LEU A 126 -7.91 -13.42 -8.22
CA LEU A 126 -7.67 -14.81 -7.82
C LEU A 126 -8.81 -15.38 -6.97
N GLN A 127 -9.32 -14.61 -6.03
CA GLN A 127 -10.35 -15.09 -5.11
C GLN A 127 -11.78 -14.90 -5.63
N GLN A 128 -11.98 -14.09 -6.65
CA GLN A 128 -13.29 -13.74 -7.25
C GLN A 128 -14.35 -13.29 -6.23
N ARG A 129 -13.90 -12.84 -5.05
CA ARG A 129 -14.73 -12.35 -3.94
C ARG A 129 -14.17 -11.05 -3.36
N THR A 130 -14.95 -10.38 -2.54
CA THR A 130 -14.49 -9.23 -1.78
C THR A 130 -13.56 -9.66 -0.66
N LEU A 131 -12.43 -8.95 -0.50
CA LEU A 131 -11.50 -9.15 0.61
C LEU A 131 -12.19 -8.83 1.92
N SER A 132 -12.07 -9.72 2.90
CA SER A 132 -12.57 -9.50 4.25
C SER A 132 -11.42 -9.10 5.17
N LEU A 133 -11.37 -7.81 5.52
CA LEU A 133 -10.34 -7.29 6.44
C LEU A 133 -10.47 -7.84 7.89
N THR A 134 -11.58 -8.53 8.19
CA THR A 134 -11.77 -9.19 9.49
C THR A 134 -11.19 -10.60 9.53
N LYS A 135 -10.96 -11.23 8.37
CA LYS A 135 -10.37 -12.57 8.28
C LYS A 135 -8.85 -12.46 8.25
N LEU A 136 -8.20 -13.05 9.24
CA LEU A 136 -6.74 -13.07 9.34
C LEU A 136 -6.09 -13.71 8.11
N SER A 137 -6.68 -14.77 7.56
CA SER A 137 -6.19 -15.42 6.35
C SER A 137 -6.14 -14.49 5.13
N ASP A 138 -7.15 -13.64 4.94
CA ASP A 138 -7.18 -12.69 3.84
C ASP A 138 -6.12 -11.60 4.02
N LEU A 139 -5.91 -11.14 5.25
CA LEU A 139 -4.88 -10.16 5.58
C LEU A 139 -3.47 -10.71 5.37
N LEU A 140 -3.21 -11.95 5.82
CA LEU A 140 -1.91 -12.61 5.65
C LEU A 140 -1.60 -12.86 4.17
N GLN A 141 -2.58 -13.35 3.40
CA GLN A 141 -2.43 -13.55 1.95
C GLN A 141 -2.18 -12.24 1.23
N LEU A 142 -2.90 -11.17 1.59
CA LEU A 142 -2.68 -9.84 1.02
C LEU A 142 -1.29 -9.30 1.37
N ALA A 143 -0.86 -9.43 2.62
CA ALA A 143 0.46 -8.98 3.06
C ALA A 143 1.59 -9.75 2.35
N LEU A 144 1.45 -11.06 2.20
CA LEU A 144 2.42 -11.90 1.47
C LEU A 144 2.48 -11.51 -0.01
N LEU A 145 1.33 -11.42 -0.67
CA LEU A 145 1.28 -11.08 -2.08
C LEU A 145 1.83 -9.67 -2.34
N TYR A 146 1.50 -8.72 -1.46
CA TYR A 146 2.06 -7.37 -1.50
C TYR A 146 3.58 -7.38 -1.35
N ALA A 147 4.12 -8.07 -0.34
CA ALA A 147 5.56 -8.13 -0.10
C ALA A 147 6.31 -8.74 -1.30
N LEU A 148 5.78 -9.82 -1.88
CA LEU A 148 6.33 -10.44 -3.09
C LEU A 148 6.31 -9.48 -4.29
N LEU A 149 5.18 -8.84 -4.55
CA LEU A 149 5.05 -7.90 -5.68
C LEU A 149 5.93 -6.67 -5.49
N ASN A 150 6.02 -6.13 -4.26
CA ASN A 150 6.87 -4.98 -3.98
C ASN A 150 8.36 -5.31 -4.22
N ALA A 151 8.83 -6.41 -3.66
CA ALA A 151 10.21 -6.85 -3.88
C ALA A 151 10.51 -7.12 -5.36
N LEU A 152 9.60 -7.83 -6.06
CA LEU A 152 9.76 -8.12 -7.47
C LEU A 152 9.84 -6.84 -8.31
N LEU A 153 8.94 -5.89 -8.09
CA LEU A 153 8.92 -4.63 -8.84
C LEU A 153 10.20 -3.82 -8.60
N HIS A 154 10.65 -3.67 -7.35
CA HIS A 154 11.87 -2.92 -7.07
C HIS A 154 13.09 -3.58 -7.70
N HIS A 155 13.31 -4.87 -7.47
CA HIS A 155 14.48 -5.55 -8.01
C HIS A 155 14.49 -5.64 -9.54
N LEU A 156 13.32 -5.83 -10.18
CA LEU A 156 13.22 -5.80 -11.63
C LEU A 156 13.59 -4.43 -12.19
N LEU A 157 13.14 -3.36 -11.55
CA LEU A 157 13.42 -1.99 -11.97
C LEU A 157 14.87 -1.60 -11.70
N TRP A 158 15.41 -1.97 -10.54
CA TRP A 158 16.83 -1.72 -10.22
C TRP A 158 17.77 -2.43 -11.20
N ALA A 159 17.48 -3.70 -11.53
CA ALA A 159 18.27 -4.44 -12.51
C ALA A 159 18.24 -3.83 -13.91
N THR A 160 17.17 -3.11 -14.28
CA THR A 160 17.08 -2.42 -15.58
C THR A 160 17.79 -1.07 -15.61
N LEU A 161 17.82 -0.37 -14.47
CA LEU A 161 18.41 0.97 -14.36
C LEU A 161 19.91 0.93 -14.03
N ASP A 162 20.33 -0.05 -13.26
CA ASP A 162 21.72 -0.25 -12.89
C ASP A 162 22.09 -1.74 -13.05
N PRO A 163 22.49 -2.16 -14.27
CA PRO A 163 22.89 -3.54 -14.53
C PRO A 163 24.10 -4.02 -13.71
N SER A 164 24.85 -3.11 -13.09
CA SER A 164 25.96 -3.46 -12.20
C SER A 164 25.47 -3.98 -10.85
N GLN A 165 24.27 -3.63 -10.44
CA GLN A 165 23.61 -4.19 -9.27
C GLN A 165 22.99 -5.54 -9.63
N LEU A 166 23.81 -6.59 -9.49
CA LEU A 166 23.32 -7.96 -9.62
C LEU A 166 22.20 -8.18 -8.59
N VAL A 167 21.02 -8.57 -9.08
CA VAL A 167 19.90 -8.95 -8.21
C VAL A 167 20.32 -10.13 -7.36
N SER A 168 20.62 -9.87 -6.09
CA SER A 168 20.92 -10.93 -5.13
C SER A 168 19.62 -11.57 -4.65
N PRO A 169 19.43 -12.89 -4.83
CA PRO A 169 18.26 -13.59 -4.27
C PRO A 169 18.06 -13.34 -2.78
N ASN A 170 19.16 -13.17 -2.03
CA ASN A 170 19.10 -12.86 -0.60
C ASN A 170 18.49 -11.48 -0.34
N GLN A 171 18.85 -10.47 -1.12
CA GLN A 171 18.27 -9.12 -0.98
C GLN A 171 16.77 -9.12 -1.29
N VAL A 172 16.34 -9.85 -2.32
CA VAL A 172 14.91 -10.05 -2.62
C VAL A 172 14.20 -10.68 -1.42
N ALA A 173 14.77 -11.77 -0.87
CA ALA A 173 14.19 -12.45 0.28
C ALA A 173 14.10 -11.55 1.51
N TYR A 174 15.15 -10.77 1.82
CA TYR A 174 15.15 -9.84 2.94
C TYR A 174 14.12 -8.72 2.76
N MET A 175 13.95 -8.20 1.56
CA MET A 175 12.93 -7.19 1.26
C MET A 175 11.52 -7.76 1.47
N VAL A 176 11.26 -8.99 0.99
CA VAL A 176 9.98 -9.68 1.24
C VAL A 176 9.73 -9.85 2.73
N ILE A 177 10.73 -10.30 3.49
CA ILE A 177 10.61 -10.50 4.94
C ILE A 177 10.34 -9.17 5.64
N GLY A 178 11.07 -8.12 5.29
CA GLY A 178 10.91 -6.79 5.87
C GLY A 178 9.53 -6.20 5.64
N ASP A 179 9.05 -6.26 4.41
CA ASP A 179 7.72 -5.79 4.04
C ASP A 179 6.60 -6.61 4.71
N LEU A 180 6.76 -7.93 4.74
CA LEU A 180 5.79 -8.83 5.38
C LEU A 180 5.71 -8.57 6.88
N ASN A 181 6.85 -8.47 7.56
CA ASN A 181 6.91 -8.16 8.99
C ASN A 181 6.28 -6.81 9.30
N GLY A 182 6.60 -5.77 8.52
CA GLY A 182 6.01 -4.45 8.67
C GLY A 182 4.49 -4.45 8.46
N ALA A 183 4.02 -5.13 7.42
CA ALA A 183 2.60 -5.25 7.13
C ALA A 183 1.83 -6.00 8.24
N ILE A 184 2.38 -7.12 8.74
CA ILE A 184 1.76 -7.90 9.81
C ILE A 184 1.74 -7.11 11.12
N LEU A 185 2.87 -6.53 11.53
CA LEU A 185 2.95 -5.76 12.77
C LEU A 185 2.00 -4.55 12.74
N GLY A 186 1.95 -3.84 11.62
CA GLY A 186 1.03 -2.75 11.43
C GLY A 186 -0.44 -3.19 11.49
N ALA A 187 -0.78 -4.33 10.86
CA ALA A 187 -2.13 -4.89 10.93
C ALA A 187 -2.52 -5.30 12.35
N LEU A 188 -1.59 -5.91 13.11
CA LEU A 188 -1.80 -6.27 14.50
C LEU A 188 -1.98 -5.03 15.39
N ALA A 189 -1.15 -3.99 15.19
CA ALA A 189 -1.28 -2.73 15.91
C ALA A 189 -2.62 -2.05 15.64
N LEU A 190 -3.06 -2.00 14.37
CA LEU A 190 -4.37 -1.44 14.01
C LEU A 190 -5.51 -2.24 14.63
N ARG A 191 -5.43 -3.57 14.61
CA ARG A 191 -6.40 -4.43 15.27
C ARG A 191 -6.45 -4.19 16.77
N TRP A 192 -5.30 -4.07 17.41
CA TRP A 192 -5.20 -3.78 18.85
C TRP A 192 -5.86 -2.42 19.18
N VAL A 193 -5.54 -1.37 18.42
CA VAL A 193 -6.18 -0.05 18.57
C VAL A 193 -7.70 -0.16 18.39
N ALA A 194 -8.15 -0.87 17.35
CA ALA A 194 -9.57 -1.03 17.04
C ALA A 194 -10.35 -1.78 18.13
N THR A 195 -9.70 -2.71 18.84
CA THR A 195 -10.36 -3.53 19.88
C THR A 195 -10.27 -2.92 21.28
N HIS A 196 -9.20 -2.16 21.58
CA HIS A 196 -8.94 -1.63 22.92
C HIS A 196 -9.26 -0.13 23.05
N THR A 197 -9.58 0.56 21.95
CA THR A 197 -9.94 1.97 22.01
C THR A 197 -11.39 2.18 21.59
N ARG A 198 -12.03 3.20 22.20
CA ARG A 198 -13.38 3.65 21.80
C ARG A 198 -13.40 4.38 20.45
N LEU A 199 -12.24 4.53 19.80
CA LEU A 199 -12.07 5.31 18.58
C LEU A 199 -13.00 4.81 17.47
N VAL A 200 -13.06 3.49 17.26
CA VAL A 200 -13.93 2.87 16.24
C VAL A 200 -15.41 3.08 16.57
N ALA A 201 -15.78 3.00 17.84
CA ALA A 201 -17.15 3.27 18.30
C ALA A 201 -17.54 4.73 18.04
N LEU A 202 -16.66 5.67 18.36
CA LEU A 202 -16.87 7.11 18.11
C LEU A 202 -16.98 7.43 16.61
N ILE A 203 -16.14 6.84 15.78
CA ILE A 203 -16.20 7.02 14.31
C ILE A 203 -17.54 6.49 13.76
N ARG A 204 -17.97 5.29 14.21
CA ARG A 204 -19.25 4.71 13.79
C ARG A 204 -20.45 5.55 14.26
N GLN A 205 -20.41 6.09 15.47
CA GLN A 205 -21.46 6.94 16.01
C GLN A 205 -21.55 8.24 15.19
N ARG A 206 -20.44 8.88 14.89
CA ARG A 206 -20.37 10.10 14.08
C ARG A 206 -20.87 9.87 12.65
N ALA A 207 -20.51 8.74 12.03
CA ALA A 207 -20.99 8.40 10.68
C ALA A 207 -22.50 8.16 10.62
N ARG A 208 -23.13 7.72 11.71
CA ARG A 208 -24.61 7.58 11.80
C ARG A 208 -25.30 8.93 11.95
N THR A 209 -24.79 9.82 12.80
CA THR A 209 -25.38 11.16 13.03
C THR A 209 -25.22 12.11 11.84
N THR A 210 -24.40 11.83 10.86
CA THR A 210 -24.27 12.61 9.62
C THR A 210 -25.09 12.03 8.47
N ALA A 211 -25.74 10.88 8.66
CA ALA A 211 -26.58 10.23 7.65
C ALA A 211 -28.10 10.47 7.89
N ASP A 212 -28.45 10.98 9.08
CA ASP A 212 -29.77 11.47 9.46
C ASP A 212 -29.84 12.99 9.25
#